data_62d39475185f3d9ba952f5a6455199c8
#
_entry.id   62d39475185f3d9ba952f5a6455199c8
#
_cell.length_a   1.000
_cell.length_b   1.000
_cell.length_c   1.000
_cell.angle_alpha   90.00
_cell.angle_beta   90.00
_cell.angle_gamma   90.00
#
_symmetry.space_group_name_H-M   'P 1'
#
loop_
_entity.id
_entity.type
_entity.pdbx_description
1 polymer ?
#
loop_
_entity_poly.entity_id
_entity_poly.type
_entity_poly.pdbx_seq_one_letter_code
_entity_poly.pdbx_strand_id
1 'polypeptide(L)'
;MSEANKLVARQWFDEVWNQKSAAAIDRMFYPTGKAYGFGGPDAVLEGPEAFKQAHRDFLSAFPDVHVEIDELLAEVDRVAIRWTATMTHSGDGLGFPATGRKGILHGSSFVRIKDGQITEGWNQMDMQALVSSLRE
;
A
#
# COMPACT_ATOMS: atom_id res chain seq x y z
N MET A 1 -15.99 2.99 15.56
CA MET A 1 -15.18 3.63 16.61
C MET A 1 -13.77 3.80 16.13
N SER A 2 -13.14 4.92 16.50
CA SER A 2 -11.80 5.27 16.02
C SER A 2 -10.73 4.24 16.37
N GLU A 3 -10.75 3.67 17.56
CA GLU A 3 -9.75 2.67 17.96
C GLU A 3 -9.89 1.37 17.16
N ALA A 4 -11.10 0.95 16.89
CA ALA A 4 -11.33 -0.24 16.04
C ALA A 4 -10.82 0.00 14.62
N ASN A 5 -11.02 1.19 14.08
CA ASN A 5 -10.57 1.55 12.74
C ASN A 5 -9.04 1.67 12.67
N LYS A 6 -8.41 2.17 13.72
CA LYS A 6 -6.94 2.16 13.80
C LYS A 6 -6.39 0.74 13.74
N LEU A 7 -7.03 -0.19 14.43
CA LEU A 7 -6.61 -1.59 14.41
C LEU A 7 -6.72 -2.19 13.02
N VAL A 8 -7.83 -1.91 12.31
CA VAL A 8 -8.01 -2.36 10.93
C VAL A 8 -6.88 -1.82 10.05
N ALA A 9 -6.54 -0.53 10.18
CA ALA A 9 -5.46 0.06 9.39
C ALA A 9 -4.12 -0.62 9.68
N ARG A 10 -3.81 -0.88 10.95
CA ARG A 10 -2.56 -1.57 11.32
C ARG A 10 -2.53 -2.99 10.77
N GLN A 11 -3.65 -3.70 10.84
CA GLN A 11 -3.75 -5.05 10.28
C GLN A 11 -3.56 -5.05 8.76
N TRP A 12 -4.11 -4.04 8.08
CA TRP A 12 -3.93 -3.91 6.64
C TRP A 12 -2.45 -3.82 6.26
N PHE A 13 -1.71 -2.90 6.88
CA PHE A 13 -0.30 -2.73 6.56
C PHE A 13 0.52 -3.96 6.93
N ASP A 14 0.21 -4.58 8.06
CA ASP A 14 0.93 -5.78 8.48
C ASP A 14 0.63 -6.98 7.58
N GLU A 15 -0.64 -7.31 7.37
CA GLU A 15 -1.01 -8.53 6.65
C GLU A 15 -0.82 -8.39 5.14
N VAL A 16 -1.23 -7.28 4.55
CA VAL A 16 -1.16 -7.10 3.10
C VAL A 16 0.26 -6.84 2.65
N TRP A 17 0.97 -5.95 3.34
CA TRP A 17 2.29 -5.53 2.89
C TRP A 17 3.43 -6.28 3.54
N ASN A 18 3.42 -6.48 4.86
CA ASN A 18 4.54 -7.13 5.54
C ASN A 18 4.45 -8.65 5.42
N GLN A 19 3.27 -9.23 5.56
CA GLN A 19 3.07 -10.67 5.37
C GLN A 19 2.77 -11.05 3.92
N LYS A 20 2.52 -10.07 3.07
CA LYS A 20 2.31 -10.22 1.63
C LYS A 20 1.11 -11.11 1.30
N SER A 21 0.05 -11.00 2.12
CA SER A 21 -1.12 -11.85 2.01
C SER A 21 -2.16 -11.28 1.05
N ALA A 22 -2.36 -11.91 -0.10
CA ALA A 22 -3.43 -11.54 -1.01
C ALA A 22 -4.80 -11.88 -0.41
N ALA A 23 -4.88 -12.92 0.42
CA ALA A 23 -6.13 -13.28 1.08
C ALA A 23 -6.61 -12.17 2.03
N ALA A 24 -5.69 -11.43 2.64
CA ALA A 24 -6.05 -10.31 3.50
C ALA A 24 -6.74 -9.21 2.70
N ILE A 25 -6.36 -9.01 1.44
CA ILE A 25 -7.02 -8.03 0.57
C ILE A 25 -8.48 -8.41 0.37
N ASP A 26 -8.77 -9.69 0.11
CA ASP A 26 -10.15 -10.16 -0.05
C ASP A 26 -10.98 -9.92 1.22
N ARG A 27 -10.36 -10.11 2.39
CA ARG A 27 -11.07 -9.98 3.66
C ARG A 27 -11.30 -8.52 4.05
N MET A 28 -10.33 -7.66 3.79
CA MET A 28 -10.29 -6.30 4.33
C MET A 28 -10.64 -5.20 3.33
N PHE A 29 -10.70 -5.50 2.04
CA PHE A 29 -11.04 -4.51 1.02
C PHE A 29 -12.48 -4.74 0.57
N TYR A 30 -13.28 -3.66 0.62
CA TYR A 30 -14.71 -3.75 0.30
C TYR A 30 -14.89 -4.18 -1.17
N PRO A 31 -15.90 -5.02 -1.50
CA PRO A 31 -16.06 -5.53 -2.87
C PRO A 31 -16.15 -4.46 -3.96
N THR A 32 -16.71 -3.28 -3.65
CA THR A 32 -16.75 -2.14 -4.57
C THR A 32 -15.88 -1.00 -4.10
N GLY A 33 -14.87 -1.30 -3.25
CA GLY A 33 -13.95 -0.30 -2.73
C GLY A 33 -13.07 0.27 -3.82
N LYS A 34 -12.55 1.48 -3.57
CA LYS A 34 -11.68 2.17 -4.52
C LYS A 34 -10.39 2.60 -3.83
N ALA A 35 -9.28 2.39 -4.53
CA ALA A 35 -7.98 2.87 -4.08
C ALA A 35 -7.44 3.82 -5.15
N TYR A 36 -7.06 5.01 -4.71
CA TYR A 36 -6.55 6.06 -5.58
C TYR A 36 -5.06 6.24 -5.33
N GLY A 37 -4.31 6.48 -6.39
CA GLY A 37 -2.89 6.82 -6.29
C GLY A 37 -1.94 5.65 -6.12
N PHE A 38 -2.44 4.42 -6.13
CA PHE A 38 -1.59 3.24 -6.11
C PHE A 38 -1.52 2.67 -7.52
N GLY A 39 -0.32 2.63 -8.08
CA GLY A 39 -0.10 2.25 -9.48
C GLY A 39 0.05 3.45 -10.40
N GLY A 40 0.07 4.66 -9.83
CA GLY A 40 0.25 5.92 -10.55
C GLY A 40 -0.59 7.02 -9.93
N PRO A 41 -0.22 8.30 -10.16
CA PRO A 41 -0.92 9.43 -9.52
C PRO A 41 -2.41 9.51 -9.86
N ASP A 42 -2.79 9.10 -11.07
CA ASP A 42 -4.18 9.15 -11.52
C ASP A 42 -4.84 7.78 -11.54
N ALA A 43 -4.17 6.76 -11.02
CA ALA A 43 -4.69 5.39 -11.04
C ALA A 43 -5.85 5.23 -10.07
N VAL A 44 -6.86 4.47 -10.50
CA VAL A 44 -7.97 4.08 -9.64
C VAL A 44 -8.12 2.57 -9.73
N LEU A 45 -8.01 1.91 -8.59
CA LEU A 45 -8.22 0.47 -8.49
C LEU A 45 -9.59 0.24 -7.88
N GLU A 46 -10.45 -0.46 -8.58
CA GLU A 46 -11.81 -0.74 -8.12
C GLU A 46 -11.95 -2.23 -7.82
N GLY A 47 -12.27 -2.54 -6.57
CA GLY A 47 -12.48 -3.90 -6.09
C GLY A 47 -11.20 -4.63 -5.71
N PRO A 48 -11.36 -5.76 -4.96
CA PRO A 48 -10.20 -6.53 -4.49
C PRO A 48 -9.33 -7.10 -5.60
N GLU A 49 -9.93 -7.53 -6.72
CA GLU A 49 -9.14 -8.15 -7.81
C GLU A 49 -8.16 -7.16 -8.44
N ALA A 50 -8.61 -5.93 -8.69
CA ALA A 50 -7.73 -4.90 -9.24
C ALA A 50 -6.61 -4.58 -8.26
N PHE A 51 -6.93 -4.48 -6.97
CA PHE A 51 -5.91 -4.23 -5.95
C PHE A 51 -4.92 -5.38 -5.85
N LYS A 52 -5.40 -6.62 -5.89
CA LYS A 52 -4.51 -7.79 -5.85
C LYS A 52 -3.55 -7.82 -7.04
N GLN A 53 -4.00 -7.37 -8.22
CA GLN A 53 -3.11 -7.31 -9.38
C GLN A 53 -1.99 -6.28 -9.16
N ALA A 54 -2.33 -5.09 -8.68
CA ALA A 54 -1.34 -4.06 -8.36
C ALA A 54 -0.39 -4.51 -7.26
N HIS A 55 -0.91 -5.23 -6.28
CA HIS A 55 -0.13 -5.81 -5.19
C HIS A 55 0.90 -6.81 -5.73
N ARG A 56 0.47 -7.71 -6.63
CA ARG A 56 1.38 -8.68 -7.27
C ARG A 56 2.47 -7.97 -8.07
N ASP A 57 2.08 -6.95 -8.83
CA ASP A 57 3.04 -6.20 -9.65
C ASP A 57 4.09 -5.52 -8.79
N PHE A 58 3.66 -4.92 -7.68
CA PHE A 58 4.60 -4.27 -6.76
C PHE A 58 5.54 -5.30 -6.12
N LEU A 59 4.99 -6.42 -5.65
CA LEU A 59 5.80 -7.47 -5.03
C LEU A 59 6.75 -8.15 -6.02
N SER A 60 6.43 -8.14 -7.32
CA SER A 60 7.34 -8.69 -8.32
C SER A 60 8.62 -7.86 -8.45
N ALA A 61 8.53 -6.55 -8.20
CA ALA A 61 9.70 -5.68 -8.18
C ALA A 61 10.39 -5.69 -6.82
N PHE A 62 9.61 -5.74 -5.75
CA PHE A 62 10.08 -5.58 -4.37
C PHE A 62 9.56 -6.70 -3.46
N PRO A 63 10.04 -7.94 -3.64
CA PRO A 63 9.50 -9.07 -2.86
C PRO A 63 9.76 -9.00 -1.36
N ASP A 64 10.72 -8.19 -0.94
CA ASP A 64 11.08 -8.04 0.47
C ASP A 64 10.53 -6.77 1.11
N VAL A 65 9.58 -6.09 0.48
CA VAL A 65 9.06 -4.82 1.00
C VAL A 65 8.59 -4.98 2.46
N HIS A 66 8.97 -4.00 3.27
CA HIS A 66 8.52 -3.91 4.65
C HIS A 66 8.06 -2.49 4.94
N VAL A 67 6.88 -2.34 5.51
CA VAL A 67 6.28 -1.03 5.79
C VAL A 67 6.19 -0.82 7.28
N GLU A 68 6.63 0.36 7.72
CA GLU A 68 6.43 0.80 9.10
C GLU A 68 5.48 1.97 9.12
N ILE A 69 4.56 1.96 10.07
CA ILE A 69 3.65 3.07 10.30
C ILE A 69 4.37 4.06 11.19
N ASP A 70 4.60 5.26 10.67
CA ASP A 70 5.26 6.32 11.42
C ASP A 70 4.29 7.10 12.29
N GLU A 71 3.07 7.31 11.76
CA GLU A 71 2.05 8.06 12.47
C GLU A 71 0.67 7.61 12.02
N LEU A 72 -0.28 7.52 12.94
CA LEU A 72 -1.61 7.03 12.62
C LEU A 72 -2.63 7.80 13.45
N LEU A 73 -3.56 8.46 12.78
CA LEU A 73 -4.64 9.24 13.39
C LEU A 73 -5.98 8.74 12.86
N ALA A 74 -6.99 8.73 13.70
CA ALA A 74 -8.31 8.31 13.27
C ALA A 74 -9.38 9.25 13.81
N GLU A 75 -10.38 9.51 12.97
CA GLU A 75 -11.55 10.29 13.35
C GLU A 75 -12.76 9.72 12.62
N VAL A 76 -13.77 9.31 13.38
CA VAL A 76 -15.00 8.70 12.88
C VAL A 76 -14.68 7.46 12.04
N ASP A 77 -14.95 7.52 10.73
CA ASP A 77 -14.72 6.40 9.80
C ASP A 77 -13.42 6.54 9.00
N ARG A 78 -12.59 7.52 9.33
CA ARG A 78 -11.38 7.82 8.56
C ARG A 78 -10.12 7.63 9.39
N VAL A 79 -9.09 7.11 8.71
CA VAL A 79 -7.77 6.93 9.32
C VAL A 79 -6.74 7.55 8.39
N ALA A 80 -5.86 8.36 8.97
CA ALA A 80 -4.73 8.95 8.25
C ALA A 80 -3.47 8.23 8.71
N ILE A 81 -2.67 7.78 7.76
CA ILE A 81 -1.46 7.00 8.05
C ILE A 81 -0.29 7.62 7.30
N ARG A 82 0.79 7.89 8.02
CA ARG A 82 2.08 8.25 7.42
C ARG A 82 3.00 7.05 7.61
N TRP A 83 3.63 6.60 6.54
CA TRP A 83 4.38 5.35 6.57
C TRP A 83 5.68 5.46 5.77
N THR A 84 6.60 4.54 6.08
CA THR A 84 7.88 4.40 5.39
C THR A 84 8.05 2.95 4.99
N ALA A 85 8.34 2.71 3.72
CA ALA A 85 8.61 1.37 3.21
C ALA A 85 10.08 1.23 2.82
N THR A 86 10.66 0.09 3.16
CA THR A 86 12.02 -0.25 2.74
C THR A 86 11.94 -1.52 1.89
N MET A 87 12.81 -1.60 0.87
CA MET A 87 12.72 -2.68 -0.11
C MET A 87 14.01 -2.82 -0.89
N THR A 88 14.15 -3.98 -1.56
CA THR A 88 15.25 -4.21 -2.50
C THR A 88 14.65 -4.44 -3.88
N HIS A 89 15.20 -3.74 -4.88
CA HIS A 89 14.75 -3.87 -6.27
C HIS A 89 15.34 -5.16 -6.85
N SER A 90 14.67 -6.27 -6.63
CA SER A 90 15.16 -7.59 -7.04
C SER A 90 14.38 -8.23 -8.19
N GLY A 91 13.30 -7.59 -8.67
CA GLY A 91 12.53 -8.07 -9.80
C GLY A 91 12.30 -6.98 -10.84
N ASP A 92 11.76 -7.37 -11.98
CA ASP A 92 11.63 -6.47 -13.15
C ASP A 92 10.26 -5.78 -13.24
N GLY A 93 9.49 -5.77 -12.16
CA GLY A 93 8.11 -5.27 -12.17
C GLY A 93 7.94 -3.78 -12.45
N LEU A 94 9.02 -3.00 -12.42
CA LEU A 94 8.97 -1.57 -12.73
C LEU A 94 9.18 -1.25 -14.21
N GLY A 95 9.35 -2.26 -15.06
CA GLY A 95 9.55 -2.04 -16.47
C GLY A 95 11.01 -1.84 -16.87
N PHE A 96 11.94 -1.99 -15.95
CA PHE A 96 13.38 -2.03 -16.24
C PHE A 96 14.04 -3.10 -15.38
N PRO A 97 15.22 -3.59 -15.79
CA PRO A 97 15.85 -4.72 -15.08
C PRO A 97 16.14 -4.43 -13.62
N ALA A 98 16.04 -5.46 -12.80
CA ALA A 98 16.33 -5.37 -11.37
C ALA A 98 17.75 -4.82 -11.14
N THR A 99 17.86 -3.82 -10.26
CA THR A 99 19.14 -3.17 -9.95
C THR A 99 19.84 -3.79 -8.75
N GLY A 100 19.10 -4.55 -7.93
CA GLY A 100 19.65 -5.08 -6.67
C GLY A 100 19.82 -4.02 -5.59
N ARG A 101 19.43 -2.78 -5.86
CA ARG A 101 19.61 -1.69 -4.91
C ARG A 101 18.49 -1.63 -3.90
N LYS A 102 18.83 -1.15 -2.70
CA LYS A 102 17.83 -0.90 -1.67
C LYS A 102 17.21 0.46 -1.89
N GLY A 103 15.91 0.56 -1.61
CA GLY A 103 15.17 1.79 -1.76
C GLY A 103 14.33 2.08 -0.53
N ILE A 104 14.00 3.36 -0.37
CA ILE A 104 13.11 3.83 0.70
C ILE A 104 12.00 4.62 0.02
N LEU A 105 10.76 4.31 0.41
CA LEU A 105 9.58 5.00 -0.11
C LEU A 105 8.81 5.60 1.05
N HIS A 106 8.63 6.91 1.03
CA HIS A 106 7.80 7.60 2.01
C HIS A 106 6.42 7.84 1.41
N GLY A 107 5.39 7.67 2.21
CA GLY A 107 4.06 7.92 1.73
C GLY A 107 3.07 8.21 2.85
N SER A 108 1.88 8.57 2.43
CA SER A 108 0.75 8.76 3.32
C SER A 108 -0.50 8.21 2.67
N SER A 109 -1.41 7.73 3.50
CA SER A 109 -2.67 7.18 3.04
C SER A 109 -3.80 7.69 3.92
N PHE A 110 -4.93 8.03 3.28
CA PHE A 110 -6.19 8.26 3.97
C PHE A 110 -7.10 7.12 3.59
N VAL A 111 -7.70 6.46 4.57
CA VAL A 111 -8.65 5.38 4.29
C VAL A 111 -9.97 5.63 5.00
N ARG A 112 -11.05 5.24 4.32
CA ARG A 112 -12.37 5.20 4.93
C ARG A 112 -12.67 3.74 5.23
N ILE A 113 -13.11 3.47 6.46
CA ILE A 113 -13.35 2.12 6.94
C ILE A 113 -14.79 1.99 7.38
N LYS A 114 -15.45 0.92 6.95
CA LYS A 114 -16.81 0.61 7.34
C LYS A 114 -16.90 -0.88 7.64
N ASP A 115 -17.37 -1.23 8.83
CA ASP A 115 -17.57 -2.62 9.26
C ASP A 115 -16.31 -3.48 9.06
N GLY A 116 -15.16 -2.90 9.40
CA GLY A 116 -13.88 -3.62 9.33
C GLY A 116 -13.29 -3.74 7.95
N GLN A 117 -13.86 -3.06 6.95
CA GLN A 117 -13.35 -3.10 5.59
C GLN A 117 -13.03 -1.71 5.07
N ILE A 118 -11.99 -1.62 4.25
CA ILE A 118 -11.61 -0.37 3.58
C ILE A 118 -12.53 -0.18 2.39
N THR A 119 -13.28 0.93 2.39
CA THR A 119 -14.20 1.26 1.29
C THR A 119 -13.58 2.22 0.31
N GLU A 120 -12.67 3.09 0.76
CA GLU A 120 -11.91 4.00 -0.09
C GLU A 120 -10.54 4.23 0.51
N GLY A 121 -9.53 4.39 -0.35
CA GLY A 121 -8.20 4.73 0.10
C GLY A 121 -7.55 5.70 -0.87
N TRP A 122 -6.96 6.77 -0.32
CA TRP A 122 -6.21 7.76 -1.09
C TRP A 122 -4.75 7.65 -0.69
N ASN A 123 -3.89 7.39 -1.67
CA ASN A 123 -2.47 7.14 -1.43
C ASN A 123 -1.63 8.18 -2.13
N GLN A 124 -0.65 8.73 -1.43
CA GLN A 124 0.35 9.62 -2.00
C GLN A 124 1.71 9.10 -1.60
N MET A 125 2.56 8.90 -2.58
CA MET A 125 3.88 8.35 -2.34
C MET A 125 4.85 8.86 -3.40
N ASP A 126 6.11 9.03 -3.01
CA ASP A 126 7.12 9.60 -3.90
C ASP A 126 7.82 8.51 -4.70
N MET A 127 7.08 7.93 -5.65
CA MET A 127 7.63 6.89 -6.53
C MET A 127 8.74 7.42 -7.42
N GLN A 128 8.67 8.69 -7.81
CA GLN A 128 9.70 9.28 -8.66
C GLN A 128 11.04 9.30 -7.93
N ALA A 129 11.06 9.70 -6.67
CA ALA A 129 12.30 9.71 -5.89
C ALA A 129 12.84 8.29 -5.70
N LEU A 130 11.94 7.33 -5.43
CA LEU A 130 12.35 5.94 -5.30
C LEU A 130 13.00 5.44 -6.59
N VAL A 131 12.32 5.58 -7.73
CA VAL A 131 12.81 5.10 -9.02
C VAL A 131 14.14 5.77 -9.37
N SER A 132 14.25 7.08 -9.15
CA SER A 132 15.50 7.81 -9.42
C SER A 132 16.65 7.25 -8.59
N SER A 133 16.42 6.96 -7.31
CA SER A 133 17.47 6.41 -6.45
C SER A 133 17.92 5.02 -6.88
N LEU A 134 17.00 4.22 -7.43
CA LEU A 134 17.34 2.88 -7.90
C LEU A 134 18.14 2.89 -9.19
N ARG A 135 18.03 3.94 -9.97
CA ARG A 135 18.69 4.03 -11.29
C ARG A 135 20.01 4.80 -11.28
N GLU A 136 20.44 5.30 -10.15
CA GLU A 136 21.71 6.02 -10.01
C GLU A 136 22.95 5.14 -10.22
#